data_b3f60745325dae3e0d0ac82bd22e6b86
#
_entry.id   b3f60745325dae3e0d0ac82bd22e6b86
#
_cell.length_a   1.000
_cell.length_b   1.000
_cell.length_c   1.000
_cell.angle_alpha   90.00
_cell.angle_beta   90.00
_cell.angle_gamma   90.00
#
_symmetry.space_group_name_H-M   'P 1'
#
loop_
_entity.id
_entity.type
_entity.pdbx_description
1 polymer ?
#
loop_
_entity_poly.entity_id
_entity_poly.type
_entity_poly.pdbx_seq_one_letter_code
_entity_poly.pdbx_strand_id
1 'polypeptide(L)'
;MAAADKEITYTAAEVAELIRPLTQSVEALQKENAELKQKLEHMNEILANAQRARFGQSSEKKTYVLSEDQMSLFNEAEICQDSKAEEPTEETLTVKAHARKKKRTIDELAKNLPVEEIIIDLPESRLTCDKCGGTFKLIGKKLVRRELIIIPQSEKILEYYSCTYACDKCEKDTGFAHIITTRTPPPLMKHSLASPSTVADVMTKKYVDGVPLARQEKIWARQGVELSRATMANWVIRCAQSWLKPLYKHMKRQLLEQSVIHADETVVQVLKEDNKPAASESRMWLYASGEYSSQHIRIFEYQPDRSGKRPESFLKGFSGCLITDGYTGYNQVQKVTHCGCWAHARRKWREAMPDGATVKTSKAAVGFRYCTKLFSLEKKYIYADVKARKEYRQNVVLPLLEEYFAWLKSIHPEKGSKLEDAVRYSLNRKQQLMAFLDYGDVPISNNLAENAIRPFVVGRKNWLFCDSVKGTESSAIVYSLVETAKANGIEPYGYLLLVLSMLPYLGKSPTHEELEKLMPWHPAVRHRTLP
;
A
#
# COMPACT_ATOMS: atom_id res chain seq x y z
N MET A 1 -11.80 -39.59 -87.99
CA MET A 1 -10.42 -39.14 -87.90
C MET A 1 -10.26 -38.52 -86.52
N ALA A 2 -9.67 -39.23 -85.58
CA ALA A 2 -9.40 -38.78 -84.24
C ALA A 2 -8.10 -37.96 -84.22
N ALA A 3 -8.11 -36.74 -83.82
CA ALA A 3 -6.92 -35.96 -83.57
C ALA A 3 -6.22 -36.48 -82.30
N ALA A 4 -4.97 -36.91 -82.51
CA ALA A 4 -4.09 -37.40 -81.44
C ALA A 4 -3.65 -36.16 -80.64
N ASP A 5 -4.06 -36.07 -79.37
CA ASP A 5 -3.50 -35.11 -78.39
C ASP A 5 -2.01 -35.48 -78.21
N LYS A 6 -1.10 -34.62 -78.68
CA LYS A 6 0.30 -34.69 -78.33
C LYS A 6 0.52 -34.32 -76.88
N GLU A 7 0.75 -35.27 -76.02
CA GLU A 7 1.26 -34.99 -74.69
C GLU A 7 2.64 -34.30 -74.80
N ILE A 8 2.68 -33.04 -74.31
CA ILE A 8 3.95 -32.31 -74.24
C ILE A 8 4.54 -32.61 -72.85
N THR A 9 5.59 -33.40 -72.81
CA THR A 9 6.35 -33.74 -71.63
C THR A 9 7.52 -32.77 -71.46
N TYR A 10 7.53 -32.06 -70.30
CA TYR A 10 8.66 -31.19 -69.98
C TYR A 10 9.65 -31.93 -69.07
N THR A 11 10.91 -31.68 -69.22
CA THR A 11 11.94 -32.11 -68.28
C THR A 11 11.92 -31.24 -67.00
N ALA A 12 12.42 -31.78 -65.90
CA ALA A 12 12.48 -31.04 -64.64
C ALA A 12 13.27 -29.72 -64.77
N ALA A 13 14.22 -29.62 -65.66
CA ALA A 13 14.99 -28.42 -65.95
C ALA A 13 14.17 -27.35 -66.69
N GLU A 14 13.38 -27.78 -67.70
CA GLU A 14 12.49 -26.87 -68.44
C GLU A 14 11.34 -26.32 -67.57
N VAL A 15 10.79 -27.15 -66.68
CA VAL A 15 9.78 -26.70 -65.68
C VAL A 15 10.40 -25.69 -64.69
N ALA A 16 11.62 -25.92 -64.23
CA ALA A 16 12.32 -24.98 -63.33
C ALA A 16 12.61 -23.64 -64.04
N GLU A 17 12.88 -23.63 -65.31
CA GLU A 17 13.14 -22.43 -66.12
C GLU A 17 11.84 -21.63 -66.39
N LEU A 18 10.75 -22.33 -66.65
CA LEU A 18 9.41 -21.72 -66.79
C LEU A 18 8.86 -21.12 -65.48
N ILE A 19 9.15 -21.73 -64.34
CA ILE A 19 8.69 -21.30 -63.03
C ILE A 19 9.61 -20.20 -62.44
N ARG A 20 10.86 -20.10 -62.83
CA ARG A 20 11.84 -19.12 -62.32
C ARG A 20 11.33 -17.67 -62.31
N PRO A 21 10.72 -17.12 -63.40
CA PRO A 21 10.21 -15.73 -63.38
C PRO A 21 9.02 -15.56 -62.41
N LEU A 22 8.19 -16.62 -62.25
CA LEU A 22 7.09 -16.61 -61.28
C LEU A 22 7.60 -16.59 -59.83
N THR A 23 8.60 -17.42 -59.52
CA THR A 23 9.24 -17.49 -58.21
C THR A 23 9.91 -16.16 -57.85
N GLN A 24 10.63 -15.56 -58.80
CA GLN A 24 11.23 -14.22 -58.60
C GLN A 24 10.19 -13.14 -58.37
N SER A 25 9.05 -13.16 -59.10
CA SER A 25 7.94 -12.23 -58.90
C SER A 25 7.27 -12.42 -57.54
N VAL A 26 7.09 -13.67 -57.08
CA VAL A 26 6.54 -13.97 -55.75
C VAL A 26 7.48 -13.47 -54.65
N GLU A 27 8.78 -13.69 -54.75
CA GLU A 27 9.78 -13.19 -53.79
C GLU A 27 9.80 -11.64 -53.75
N ALA A 28 9.75 -10.99 -54.93
CA ALA A 28 9.69 -9.54 -55.03
C ALA A 28 8.40 -8.97 -54.38
N LEU A 29 7.24 -9.58 -54.66
CA LEU A 29 5.97 -9.20 -54.06
C LEU A 29 5.92 -9.46 -52.55
N GLN A 30 6.53 -10.54 -52.08
CA GLN A 30 6.65 -10.81 -50.64
C GLN A 30 7.51 -9.74 -49.94
N LYS A 31 8.62 -9.33 -50.56
CA LYS A 31 9.48 -8.26 -50.06
C LYS A 31 8.74 -6.91 -50.01
N GLU A 32 8.05 -6.57 -51.09
CA GLU A 32 7.25 -5.34 -51.18
C GLU A 32 6.10 -5.33 -50.15
N ASN A 33 5.40 -6.46 -49.96
CA ASN A 33 4.40 -6.62 -48.92
C ASN A 33 4.96 -6.43 -47.51
N ALA A 34 6.17 -6.92 -47.23
CA ALA A 34 6.84 -6.73 -45.97
C ALA A 34 7.20 -5.25 -45.75
N GLU A 35 7.71 -4.56 -46.76
CA GLU A 35 8.02 -3.13 -46.71
C GLU A 35 6.76 -2.28 -46.56
N LEU A 36 5.68 -2.59 -47.25
CA LEU A 36 4.39 -1.91 -47.15
C LEU A 36 3.76 -2.10 -45.74
N LYS A 37 3.83 -3.30 -45.19
CA LYS A 37 3.38 -3.55 -43.81
C LYS A 37 4.17 -2.73 -42.80
N GLN A 38 5.47 -2.62 -42.97
CA GLN A 38 6.32 -1.81 -42.10
C GLN A 38 6.00 -0.31 -42.20
N LYS A 39 5.78 0.19 -43.44
CA LYS A 39 5.33 1.58 -43.66
C LYS A 39 3.96 1.86 -43.04
N LEU A 40 3.04 0.91 -43.12
CA LEU A 40 1.69 1.04 -42.57
C LEU A 40 1.71 1.06 -41.02
N GLU A 41 2.56 0.21 -40.41
CA GLU A 41 2.78 0.26 -38.96
C GLU A 41 3.37 1.62 -38.53
N HIS A 42 4.35 2.12 -39.26
CA HIS A 42 4.97 3.42 -39.01
C HIS A 42 3.95 4.59 -39.14
N MET A 43 3.14 4.59 -40.19
CA MET A 43 2.09 5.62 -40.35
C MET A 43 1.04 5.55 -39.23
N ASN A 44 0.67 4.37 -38.78
CA ASN A 44 -0.25 4.20 -37.67
C ASN A 44 0.33 4.74 -36.34
N GLU A 45 1.65 4.55 -36.10
CA GLU A 45 2.33 5.16 -34.97
C GLU A 45 2.35 6.69 -35.04
N ILE A 46 2.65 7.27 -36.21
CA ILE A 46 2.61 8.72 -36.42
C ILE A 46 1.20 9.26 -36.19
N LEU A 47 0.17 8.58 -36.71
CA LEU A 47 -1.22 9.00 -36.54
C LEU A 47 -1.67 8.96 -35.06
N ALA A 48 -1.31 7.90 -34.35
CA ALA A 48 -1.58 7.78 -32.91
C ALA A 48 -0.87 8.86 -32.10
N ASN A 49 0.39 9.19 -32.44
CA ASN A 49 1.12 10.29 -31.80
C ASN A 49 0.53 11.66 -32.13
N ALA A 50 0.11 11.90 -33.39
CA ALA A 50 -0.54 13.14 -33.80
C ALA A 50 -1.91 13.31 -33.13
N GLN A 51 -2.70 12.25 -33.00
CA GLN A 51 -3.97 12.26 -32.27
C GLN A 51 -3.76 12.55 -30.78
N ARG A 52 -2.75 11.92 -30.14
CA ARG A 52 -2.39 12.22 -28.74
C ARG A 52 -1.91 13.66 -28.56
N ALA A 53 -1.14 14.22 -29.51
CA ALA A 53 -0.70 15.61 -29.48
C ALA A 53 -1.85 16.61 -29.66
N ARG A 54 -2.86 16.29 -30.47
CA ARG A 54 -4.04 17.16 -30.72
C ARG A 54 -5.14 17.02 -29.68
N PHE A 55 -5.39 15.82 -29.19
CA PHE A 55 -6.52 15.49 -28.31
C PHE A 55 -6.09 14.96 -26.95
N GLY A 56 -4.78 14.72 -26.72
CA GLY A 56 -4.22 14.41 -25.41
C GLY A 56 -4.40 15.61 -24.49
N GLN A 57 -4.95 15.38 -23.30
CA GLN A 57 -5.18 16.43 -22.31
C GLN A 57 -3.87 17.16 -21.98
N SER A 58 -3.75 18.40 -22.43
CA SER A 58 -2.64 19.31 -22.12
C SER A 58 -2.85 20.09 -20.81
N SER A 59 -3.65 19.59 -19.89
CA SER A 59 -3.86 20.22 -18.59
C SER A 59 -3.31 19.34 -17.48
N GLU A 60 -2.86 19.95 -16.39
CA GLU A 60 -2.36 19.33 -15.17
C GLU A 60 -3.35 18.38 -14.46
N LYS A 61 -4.56 18.24 -15.00
CA LYS A 61 -5.45 17.12 -14.67
C LYS A 61 -4.93 15.86 -15.34
N LYS A 62 -3.85 15.28 -14.81
CA LYS A 62 -3.54 13.88 -15.04
C LYS A 62 -4.78 13.09 -14.64
N THR A 63 -5.57 12.70 -15.63
CA THR A 63 -6.54 11.63 -15.44
C THR A 63 -5.70 10.43 -15.09
N TYR A 64 -5.58 10.16 -13.79
CA TYR A 64 -5.07 8.88 -13.35
C TYR A 64 -5.98 7.86 -14.00
N VAL A 65 -5.43 7.05 -14.90
CA VAL A 65 -6.08 5.79 -15.25
C VAL A 65 -6.03 5.00 -13.96
N LEU A 66 -7.10 5.11 -13.21
CA LEU A 66 -7.31 4.36 -11.98
C LEU A 66 -7.19 2.90 -12.39
N SER A 67 -6.27 2.15 -11.78
CA SER A 67 -6.40 0.70 -11.77
C SER A 67 -7.79 0.40 -11.16
N GLU A 68 -8.37 -0.76 -11.47
CA GLU A 68 -9.67 -1.16 -10.91
C GLU A 68 -9.74 -1.05 -9.37
N ASP A 69 -8.58 -0.94 -8.71
CA ASP A 69 -8.42 -0.75 -7.27
C ASP A 69 -8.29 0.73 -6.83
N GLN A 70 -8.28 1.70 -7.73
CA GLN A 70 -8.22 3.13 -7.39
C GLN A 70 -9.61 3.76 -7.43
N MET A 71 -10.32 3.67 -6.31
CA MET A 71 -11.59 4.37 -6.11
C MET A 71 -11.40 5.89 -6.09
N SER A 72 -12.29 6.61 -6.77
CA SER A 72 -12.30 8.06 -6.71
C SER A 72 -12.77 8.51 -5.33
N LEU A 73 -11.92 9.21 -4.58
CA LEU A 73 -12.21 9.70 -3.23
C LEU A 73 -13.39 10.70 -3.15
N PHE A 74 -13.79 11.28 -4.27
CA PHE A 74 -14.84 12.30 -4.30
C PHE A 74 -16.21 11.74 -4.67
N ASN A 75 -16.26 10.58 -5.35
CA ASN A 75 -17.49 9.92 -5.80
C ASN A 75 -17.56 8.49 -5.25
N GLU A 76 -16.97 8.24 -4.09
CA GLU A 76 -16.88 6.90 -3.52
C GLU A 76 -18.27 6.28 -3.31
N ALA A 77 -19.21 7.05 -2.77
CA ALA A 77 -20.58 6.56 -2.55
C ALA A 77 -21.29 6.22 -3.86
N GLU A 78 -21.09 7.01 -4.93
CA GLU A 78 -21.71 6.80 -6.24
C GLU A 78 -21.04 5.65 -7.01
N ILE A 79 -19.69 5.51 -6.88
CA ILE A 79 -18.92 4.45 -7.54
C ILE A 79 -19.13 3.11 -6.82
N CYS A 80 -19.28 3.12 -5.50
CA CYS A 80 -19.50 1.93 -4.68
C CYS A 80 -20.96 1.56 -4.55
N GLN A 81 -21.89 2.40 -5.03
CA GLN A 81 -23.31 2.09 -5.02
C GLN A 81 -23.57 0.86 -5.88
N ASP A 82 -23.98 -0.21 -5.23
CA ASP A 82 -24.49 -1.41 -5.87
C ASP A 82 -25.93 -1.65 -5.39
N SER A 83 -26.89 -1.38 -6.26
CA SER A 83 -28.32 -1.60 -5.97
C SER A 83 -28.66 -3.10 -5.76
N LYS A 84 -27.71 -3.99 -6.05
CA LYS A 84 -27.80 -5.43 -5.84
C LYS A 84 -26.95 -5.88 -4.64
N ALA A 85 -26.32 -4.96 -3.90
CA ALA A 85 -25.62 -5.27 -2.67
C ALA A 85 -26.65 -5.88 -1.70
N GLU A 86 -26.40 -7.12 -1.30
CA GLU A 86 -27.30 -7.86 -0.41
C GLU A 86 -26.89 -7.57 1.04
N GLU A 87 -27.88 -7.26 1.86
CA GLU A 87 -27.71 -7.17 3.31
C GLU A 87 -27.15 -8.48 3.89
N PRO A 88 -26.33 -8.43 4.96
CA PRO A 88 -25.88 -9.63 5.66
C PRO A 88 -27.10 -10.42 6.17
N THR A 89 -27.22 -11.67 5.76
CA THR A 89 -28.36 -12.53 6.12
C THR A 89 -28.01 -13.45 7.28
N GLU A 90 -28.98 -13.69 8.17
CA GLU A 90 -28.93 -14.79 9.12
C GLU A 90 -29.02 -16.14 8.39
N GLU A 91 -28.34 -17.17 8.91
CA GLU A 91 -28.40 -18.52 8.33
C GLU A 91 -29.82 -19.09 8.46
N THR A 92 -30.56 -19.11 7.37
CA THR A 92 -31.72 -19.95 7.23
C THR A 92 -31.31 -21.23 6.51
N LEU A 93 -31.47 -22.36 7.19
CA LEU A 93 -31.27 -23.69 6.62
C LEU A 93 -32.28 -23.93 5.49
N THR A 94 -31.85 -23.91 4.24
CA THR A 94 -32.47 -24.68 3.15
C THR A 94 -31.59 -24.77 1.88
N VAL A 95 -31.32 -26.00 1.53
CA VAL A 95 -31.38 -26.71 0.22
C VAL A 95 -30.69 -26.11 -1.02
N LYS A 96 -29.65 -26.85 -1.45
CA LYS A 96 -29.08 -27.12 -2.81
C LYS A 96 -29.03 -25.99 -3.85
N ALA A 97 -27.80 -25.67 -4.13
CA ALA A 97 -27.00 -25.69 -5.37
C ALA A 97 -27.11 -24.49 -6.31
N HIS A 98 -26.09 -23.71 -6.34
CA HIS A 98 -25.23 -23.31 -7.46
C HIS A 98 -24.12 -22.44 -6.86
N ALA A 99 -22.90 -22.54 -7.35
CA ALA A 99 -21.70 -21.88 -6.78
C ALA A 99 -21.80 -20.35 -6.85
N ARG A 100 -22.54 -19.74 -5.90
CA ARG A 100 -22.48 -18.31 -5.59
C ARG A 100 -21.39 -18.09 -4.53
N LYS A 101 -20.68 -16.97 -4.59
CA LYS A 101 -19.75 -16.55 -3.51
C LYS A 101 -20.51 -16.64 -2.19
N LYS A 102 -19.95 -17.35 -1.22
CA LYS A 102 -20.52 -17.53 0.12
C LYS A 102 -20.81 -16.15 0.72
N LYS A 103 -22.05 -15.84 1.06
CA LYS A 103 -22.42 -14.61 1.78
C LYS A 103 -21.76 -14.64 3.15
N ARG A 104 -21.21 -13.53 3.60
CA ARG A 104 -20.71 -13.40 4.97
C ARG A 104 -21.90 -13.34 5.91
N THR A 105 -21.84 -14.12 6.99
CA THR A 105 -22.85 -14.07 8.06
C THR A 105 -22.63 -12.86 8.96
N ILE A 106 -23.65 -12.46 9.71
CA ILE A 106 -23.52 -11.39 10.73
C ILE A 106 -22.44 -11.77 11.74
N ASP A 107 -22.34 -13.04 12.12
CA ASP A 107 -21.31 -13.54 13.04
C ASP A 107 -19.88 -13.40 12.47
N GLU A 108 -19.71 -13.57 11.15
CA GLU A 108 -18.42 -13.35 10.48
C GLU A 108 -18.07 -11.85 10.36
N LEU A 109 -19.08 -10.98 10.22
CA LEU A 109 -18.90 -9.52 10.10
C LEU A 109 -18.62 -8.83 11.44
N ALA A 110 -19.22 -9.35 12.53
CA ALA A 110 -19.20 -8.74 13.85
C ALA A 110 -18.56 -9.66 14.91
N LYS A 111 -17.65 -10.55 14.51
CA LYS A 111 -17.06 -11.62 15.33
C LYS A 111 -16.49 -11.16 16.69
N ASN A 112 -16.01 -9.95 16.76
CA ASN A 112 -15.34 -9.41 17.95
C ASN A 112 -16.18 -8.37 18.71
N LEU A 113 -17.46 -8.18 18.35
CA LEU A 113 -18.34 -7.26 19.05
C LEU A 113 -19.06 -7.97 20.20
N PRO A 114 -19.23 -7.30 21.37
CA PRO A 114 -20.07 -7.81 22.44
C PRO A 114 -21.53 -7.90 21.96
N VAL A 115 -22.21 -8.96 22.36
CA VAL A 115 -23.65 -9.17 22.05
C VAL A 115 -24.44 -8.92 23.32
N GLU A 116 -25.41 -8.00 23.26
CA GLU A 116 -26.36 -7.73 24.32
C GLU A 116 -27.74 -8.28 23.91
N GLU A 117 -28.32 -9.12 24.76
CA GLU A 117 -29.66 -9.67 24.52
C GLU A 117 -30.74 -8.76 25.13
N ILE A 118 -31.61 -8.23 24.30
CA ILE A 118 -32.77 -7.46 24.74
C ILE A 118 -33.98 -8.41 24.68
N ILE A 119 -34.52 -8.79 25.85
CA ILE A 119 -35.69 -9.63 25.98
C ILE A 119 -36.93 -8.75 26.11
N ILE A 120 -37.82 -8.82 25.14
CA ILE A 120 -39.12 -8.14 25.18
C ILE A 120 -40.12 -9.11 25.73
N ASP A 121 -40.49 -8.94 27.00
CA ASP A 121 -41.43 -9.78 27.72
C ASP A 121 -42.82 -9.13 27.80
N LEU A 122 -43.84 -9.93 28.11
CA LEU A 122 -45.18 -9.41 28.39
C LEU A 122 -45.20 -8.66 29.72
N PRO A 123 -45.86 -7.49 29.75
CA PRO A 123 -46.04 -6.80 31.03
C PRO A 123 -46.91 -7.65 31.98
N GLU A 124 -46.66 -7.55 33.28
CA GLU A 124 -47.35 -8.33 34.31
C GLU A 124 -48.87 -8.28 34.18
N SER A 125 -49.43 -7.13 33.77
CA SER A 125 -50.83 -6.92 33.52
C SER A 125 -51.43 -7.78 32.41
N ARG A 126 -50.60 -8.39 31.56
CA ARG A 126 -51.00 -9.26 30.45
C ARG A 126 -50.64 -10.74 30.64
N LEU A 127 -50.13 -11.10 31.83
CA LEU A 127 -49.82 -12.50 32.15
C LEU A 127 -51.03 -13.33 32.53
N THR A 128 -52.20 -12.75 32.63
CA THR A 128 -53.45 -13.47 32.90
C THR A 128 -54.17 -13.79 31.60
N CYS A 129 -54.58 -15.06 31.44
CA CYS A 129 -55.32 -15.53 30.28
C CYS A 129 -56.75 -15.00 30.29
N ASP A 130 -57.14 -14.28 29.27
CA ASP A 130 -58.46 -13.68 29.07
C ASP A 130 -59.57 -14.73 28.86
N LYS A 131 -59.19 -15.99 28.50
CA LYS A 131 -60.16 -17.10 28.28
C LYS A 131 -60.48 -17.92 29.54
N CYS A 132 -59.54 -18.09 30.46
CA CYS A 132 -59.68 -19.01 31.58
C CYS A 132 -59.19 -18.44 32.93
N GLY A 133 -58.64 -17.22 32.97
CA GLY A 133 -58.11 -16.60 34.17
C GLY A 133 -56.80 -17.19 34.69
N GLY A 134 -56.22 -18.18 34.01
CA GLY A 134 -54.94 -18.79 34.37
C GLY A 134 -53.76 -17.90 34.01
N THR A 135 -52.57 -18.18 34.58
CA THR A 135 -51.35 -17.42 34.29
C THR A 135 -50.59 -17.98 33.11
N PHE A 136 -50.18 -17.10 32.16
CA PHE A 136 -49.30 -17.49 31.05
C PHE A 136 -47.92 -17.84 31.58
N LYS A 137 -47.30 -18.91 31.05
CA LYS A 137 -45.92 -19.31 31.31
C LYS A 137 -45.08 -19.12 30.06
N LEU A 138 -43.86 -18.58 30.22
CA LEU A 138 -42.91 -18.50 29.12
C LEU A 138 -42.53 -19.90 28.63
N ILE A 139 -42.81 -20.21 27.37
CA ILE A 139 -42.53 -21.51 26.74
C ILE A 139 -41.34 -21.46 25.78
N GLY A 140 -40.81 -20.27 25.48
CA GLY A 140 -39.62 -20.10 24.62
C GLY A 140 -39.36 -18.67 24.24
N LYS A 141 -38.13 -18.38 23.83
CA LYS A 141 -37.72 -17.13 23.22
C LYS A 141 -37.23 -17.38 21.79
N LYS A 142 -37.45 -16.46 20.88
CA LYS A 142 -37.00 -16.53 19.49
C LYS A 142 -36.28 -15.23 19.14
N LEU A 143 -35.07 -15.37 18.56
CA LEU A 143 -34.37 -14.22 17.97
C LEU A 143 -35.21 -13.69 16.80
N VAL A 144 -35.55 -12.41 16.83
CA VAL A 144 -36.36 -11.73 15.81
C VAL A 144 -35.47 -10.95 14.85
N ARG A 145 -34.50 -10.19 15.35
CA ARG A 145 -33.57 -9.40 14.55
C ARG A 145 -32.31 -9.08 15.35
N ARG A 146 -31.24 -8.72 14.63
CA ARG A 146 -30.01 -8.15 15.18
C ARG A 146 -29.82 -6.77 14.62
N GLU A 147 -29.35 -5.84 15.46
CA GLU A 147 -29.06 -4.45 15.09
C GLU A 147 -27.65 -4.09 15.55
N LEU A 148 -26.89 -3.41 14.68
CA LEU A 148 -25.61 -2.83 15.06
C LEU A 148 -25.83 -1.48 15.71
N ILE A 149 -25.46 -1.33 17.00
CA ILE A 149 -25.60 -0.10 17.75
C ILE A 149 -24.23 0.57 17.88
N ILE A 150 -24.19 1.88 17.66
CA ILE A 150 -23.00 2.72 17.85
C ILE A 150 -23.19 3.50 19.16
N ILE A 151 -22.25 3.30 20.09
CA ILE A 151 -22.16 4.13 21.31
C ILE A 151 -21.20 5.29 20.97
N PRO A 152 -21.66 6.55 21.00
CA PRO A 152 -20.81 7.69 20.75
C PRO A 152 -19.59 7.72 21.68
N GLN A 153 -18.44 8.17 21.15
CA GLN A 153 -17.23 8.40 21.95
C GLN A 153 -17.55 9.34 23.12
N SER A 154 -17.04 9.02 24.29
CA SER A 154 -17.19 9.85 25.50
C SER A 154 -15.83 10.28 26.03
N GLU A 155 -15.74 11.53 26.48
CA GLU A 155 -14.55 12.14 27.03
C GLU A 155 -14.72 12.40 28.54
N LYS A 156 -13.59 12.31 29.27
CA LYS A 156 -13.56 12.64 30.70
C LYS A 156 -12.22 13.26 31.10
N ILE A 157 -12.24 14.09 32.11
CA ILE A 157 -11.02 14.59 32.77
C ILE A 157 -10.64 13.63 33.88
N LEU A 158 -9.35 13.25 33.93
CA LEU A 158 -8.76 12.51 35.04
C LEU A 158 -7.94 13.49 35.89
N GLU A 159 -8.26 13.61 37.16
CA GLU A 159 -7.50 14.40 38.13
C GLU A 159 -6.67 13.47 38.99
N TYR A 160 -5.35 13.66 39.03
CA TYR A 160 -4.42 12.85 39.80
C TYR A 160 -4.03 13.60 41.08
N TYR A 161 -4.32 13.00 42.22
CA TYR A 161 -3.95 13.52 43.54
C TYR A 161 -2.80 12.72 44.11
N SER A 162 -1.82 13.39 44.72
CA SER A 162 -0.73 12.81 45.48
C SER A 162 -0.97 13.01 46.95
N CYS A 163 -1.00 11.93 47.74
CA CYS A 163 -1.19 12.00 49.18
C CYS A 163 0.17 12.07 49.90
N THR A 164 0.24 12.92 50.90
CA THR A 164 1.43 13.05 51.75
C THR A 164 1.11 12.54 53.14
N TYR A 165 1.98 11.73 53.67
CA TYR A 165 1.85 11.09 55.00
C TYR A 165 3.01 11.52 55.89
N ALA A 166 2.74 11.77 57.15
CA ALA A 166 3.72 12.08 58.17
C ALA A 166 3.72 10.99 59.25
N CYS A 167 4.88 10.66 59.79
CA CYS A 167 5.02 9.68 60.85
C CYS A 167 4.99 10.37 62.22
N ASP A 168 3.88 10.23 62.97
CA ASP A 168 3.68 10.82 64.29
C ASP A 168 4.69 10.29 65.33
N LYS A 169 5.17 9.06 65.18
CA LYS A 169 6.17 8.51 66.12
C LYS A 169 7.52 9.18 65.94
N CYS A 170 7.98 9.37 64.69
CA CYS A 170 9.22 10.09 64.43
C CYS A 170 9.17 11.51 64.94
N GLU A 171 8.04 12.18 64.79
CA GLU A 171 7.82 13.55 65.27
C GLU A 171 7.94 13.62 66.81
N LYS A 172 7.34 12.65 67.53
CA LYS A 172 7.41 12.58 68.99
C LYS A 172 8.79 12.23 69.50
N ASP A 173 9.50 11.31 68.83
CA ASP A 173 10.80 10.79 69.29
C ASP A 173 11.98 11.71 68.92
N THR A 174 11.91 12.45 67.79
CA THR A 174 13.03 13.24 67.25
C THR A 174 12.74 14.73 67.06
N GLY A 175 11.48 15.14 67.25
CA GLY A 175 11.02 16.51 66.96
C GLY A 175 10.84 16.80 65.45
N PHE A 176 11.07 15.82 64.57
CA PHE A 176 10.92 15.94 63.12
C PHE A 176 10.06 14.82 62.58
N ALA A 177 8.97 15.14 61.86
CA ALA A 177 8.15 14.15 61.19
C ALA A 177 8.87 13.56 59.96
N HIS A 178 8.92 12.23 59.84
CA HIS A 178 9.32 11.56 58.60
C HIS A 178 8.15 11.65 57.63
N ILE A 179 8.33 12.35 56.49
CA ILE A 179 7.29 12.63 55.48
C ILE A 179 7.54 11.79 54.22
N ILE A 180 6.50 11.10 53.76
CA ILE A 180 6.50 10.38 52.47
C ILE A 180 5.33 10.90 51.61
N THR A 181 5.58 11.03 50.30
CA THR A 181 4.57 11.46 49.34
C THR A 181 4.42 10.38 48.25
N THR A 182 3.18 10.04 47.93
CA THR A 182 2.89 9.06 46.89
C THR A 182 3.30 9.60 45.51
N ARG A 183 3.78 8.72 44.66
CA ARG A 183 4.16 9.08 43.28
C ARG A 183 2.98 8.85 42.35
N THR A 184 2.66 9.84 41.54
CA THR A 184 1.71 9.70 40.43
C THR A 184 2.40 9.10 39.20
N PRO A 185 1.65 8.43 38.28
CA PRO A 185 2.16 7.99 36.99
C PRO A 185 2.85 9.14 36.22
N PRO A 186 3.93 8.87 35.49
CA PRO A 186 4.60 9.92 34.73
C PRO A 186 3.67 10.44 33.62
N PRO A 187 3.47 11.78 33.52
CA PRO A 187 2.63 12.35 32.47
C PRO A 187 3.32 12.24 31.11
N LEU A 188 2.53 12.04 30.06
CA LEU A 188 3.03 12.06 28.68
C LEU A 188 3.70 13.41 28.35
N MET A 189 3.06 14.51 28.77
CA MET A 189 3.60 15.87 28.70
C MET A 189 3.27 16.64 29.98
N LYS A 190 4.29 17.26 30.58
CA LYS A 190 4.10 18.10 31.77
C LYS A 190 3.25 19.32 31.44
N HIS A 191 2.36 19.72 32.36
CA HIS A 191 1.49 20.88 32.25
C HIS A 191 0.60 20.87 30.99
N SER A 192 0.05 19.70 30.65
CA SER A 192 -0.78 19.51 29.46
C SER A 192 -1.93 18.55 29.77
N LEU A 193 -3.06 18.73 29.09
CA LEU A 193 -4.19 17.80 29.08
C LEU A 193 -3.93 16.57 28.16
N ALA A 194 -2.79 16.53 27.49
CA ALA A 194 -2.42 15.45 26.58
C ALA A 194 -2.24 14.14 27.33
N SER A 195 -3.25 13.30 27.32
CA SER A 195 -3.16 11.90 27.74
C SER A 195 -2.67 11.02 26.59
N PRO A 196 -2.11 9.82 26.85
CA PRO A 196 -1.80 8.85 25.80
C PRO A 196 -2.98 8.56 24.87
N SER A 197 -4.20 8.40 25.41
CA SER A 197 -5.40 8.10 24.62
C SER A 197 -5.81 9.26 23.71
N THR A 198 -5.80 10.50 24.23
CA THR A 198 -6.16 11.69 23.42
C THR A 198 -5.16 11.92 22.28
N VAL A 199 -3.85 11.76 22.55
CA VAL A 199 -2.83 11.92 21.50
C VAL A 199 -2.90 10.79 20.48
N ALA A 200 -3.14 9.55 20.92
CA ALA A 200 -3.34 8.43 20.02
C ALA A 200 -4.57 8.63 19.12
N ASP A 201 -5.68 9.15 19.65
CA ASP A 201 -6.89 9.47 18.87
C ASP A 201 -6.61 10.56 17.83
N VAL A 202 -5.97 11.67 18.23
CA VAL A 202 -5.59 12.75 17.30
C VAL A 202 -4.68 12.24 16.18
N MET A 203 -3.71 11.39 16.52
CA MET A 203 -2.79 10.79 15.52
C MET A 203 -3.53 9.83 14.60
N THR A 204 -4.38 8.94 15.14
CA THR A 204 -5.15 7.97 14.34
C THR A 204 -6.08 8.68 13.37
N LYS A 205 -6.90 9.62 13.85
CA LYS A 205 -7.77 10.41 12.98
C LYS A 205 -7.03 11.13 11.87
N LYS A 206 -5.80 11.65 12.14
CA LYS A 206 -5.01 12.36 11.13
C LYS A 206 -4.32 11.42 10.13
N TYR A 207 -3.65 10.37 10.61
CA TYR A 207 -2.72 9.57 9.81
C TYR A 207 -3.31 8.25 9.31
N VAL A 208 -4.41 7.79 9.90
CA VAL A 208 -5.15 6.60 9.44
C VAL A 208 -6.41 7.02 8.70
N ASP A 209 -7.27 7.84 9.35
CA ASP A 209 -8.59 8.21 8.82
C ASP A 209 -8.52 9.43 7.88
N GLY A 210 -7.36 10.09 7.77
CA GLY A 210 -7.15 11.22 6.88
C GLY A 210 -7.88 12.51 7.30
N VAL A 211 -8.27 12.64 8.58
CA VAL A 211 -8.99 13.82 9.11
C VAL A 211 -7.99 14.91 9.52
N PRO A 212 -7.90 16.06 8.80
CA PRO A 212 -7.00 17.15 9.14
C PRO A 212 -7.32 17.75 10.52
N LEU A 213 -6.30 18.29 11.21
CA LEU A 213 -6.48 18.89 12.54
C LEU A 213 -7.54 20.00 12.58
N ALA A 214 -7.69 20.76 11.48
CA ALA A 214 -8.74 21.77 11.38
C ALA A 214 -10.18 21.19 11.40
N ARG A 215 -10.36 19.97 10.90
CA ARG A 215 -11.63 19.24 10.99
C ARG A 215 -11.79 18.62 12.38
N GLN A 216 -10.72 18.09 12.96
CA GLN A 216 -10.73 17.56 14.32
C GLN A 216 -11.09 18.64 15.36
N GLU A 217 -10.55 19.86 15.23
CA GLU A 217 -10.91 21.02 16.06
C GLU A 217 -12.44 21.24 16.09
N LYS A 218 -13.09 21.17 14.92
CA LYS A 218 -14.55 21.28 14.83
C LYS A 218 -15.29 20.07 15.41
N ILE A 219 -14.71 18.87 15.35
CA ILE A 219 -15.28 17.67 15.97
C ILE A 219 -15.25 17.82 17.49
N TRP A 220 -14.11 18.17 18.07
CA TRP A 220 -13.94 18.40 19.50
C TRP A 220 -14.89 19.49 20.03
N ALA A 221 -15.02 20.61 19.31
CA ALA A 221 -15.93 21.67 19.68
C ALA A 221 -17.41 21.22 19.75
N ARG A 222 -17.85 20.33 18.82
CA ARG A 222 -19.21 19.75 18.88
C ARG A 222 -19.41 18.81 20.08
N GLN A 223 -18.34 18.24 20.59
CA GLN A 223 -18.33 17.39 21.79
C GLN A 223 -18.17 18.19 23.08
N GLY A 224 -18.14 19.52 22.99
CA GLY A 224 -18.01 20.41 24.15
C GLY A 224 -16.57 20.63 24.63
N VAL A 225 -15.56 20.22 23.83
CA VAL A 225 -14.13 20.37 24.18
C VAL A 225 -13.48 21.39 23.24
N GLU A 226 -13.02 22.50 23.79
CA GLU A 226 -12.29 23.55 23.05
C GLU A 226 -10.81 23.17 22.89
N LEU A 227 -10.50 22.34 21.91
CA LEU A 227 -9.14 21.89 21.63
C LEU A 227 -8.66 22.45 20.28
N SER A 228 -7.77 23.45 20.33
CA SER A 228 -7.29 24.09 19.10
C SER A 228 -6.41 23.18 18.26
N ARG A 229 -6.46 23.35 16.92
CA ARG A 229 -5.56 22.67 15.98
C ARG A 229 -4.08 22.92 16.28
N ALA A 230 -3.73 24.09 16.82
CA ALA A 230 -2.36 24.42 17.22
C ALA A 230 -1.91 23.55 18.40
N THR A 231 -2.76 23.36 19.41
CA THR A 231 -2.51 22.49 20.56
C THR A 231 -2.32 21.03 20.11
N MET A 232 -3.22 20.52 19.27
CA MET A 232 -3.11 19.18 18.72
C MET A 232 -1.82 18.98 17.90
N ALA A 233 -1.44 19.96 17.06
CA ALA A 233 -0.20 19.94 16.30
C ALA A 233 1.03 19.88 17.22
N ASN A 234 1.05 20.69 18.28
CA ASN A 234 2.11 20.68 19.28
C ASN A 234 2.21 19.33 20.00
N TRP A 235 1.10 18.69 20.33
CA TRP A 235 1.09 17.37 20.95
C TRP A 235 1.70 16.31 20.01
N VAL A 236 1.25 16.29 18.76
CA VAL A 236 1.80 15.37 17.74
C VAL A 236 3.29 15.55 17.56
N ILE A 237 3.76 16.79 17.35
CA ILE A 237 5.18 17.08 17.12
C ILE A 237 6.02 16.73 18.35
N ARG A 238 5.59 17.12 19.55
CA ARG A 238 6.33 16.84 20.79
C ARG A 238 6.40 15.34 21.06
N CYS A 239 5.30 14.61 20.92
CA CYS A 239 5.30 13.15 21.09
C CYS A 239 6.17 12.45 20.05
N ALA A 240 6.07 12.84 18.78
CA ALA A 240 6.89 12.27 17.71
C ALA A 240 8.38 12.45 17.99
N GLN A 241 8.82 13.66 18.33
CA GLN A 241 10.25 13.97 18.54
C GLN A 241 10.80 13.44 19.87
N SER A 242 9.99 13.45 20.95
CA SER A 242 10.48 13.08 22.29
C SER A 242 10.31 11.60 22.62
N TRP A 243 9.21 10.96 22.17
CA TRP A 243 8.84 9.61 22.54
C TRP A 243 8.94 8.62 21.37
N LEU A 244 8.40 8.94 20.19
CA LEU A 244 8.32 7.98 19.08
C LEU A 244 9.61 7.90 18.26
N LYS A 245 10.44 8.93 18.26
CA LYS A 245 11.72 8.95 17.50
C LYS A 245 12.69 7.82 17.86
N PRO A 246 12.85 7.40 19.13
CA PRO A 246 13.66 6.21 19.47
C PRO A 246 13.14 4.93 18.82
N LEU A 247 11.81 4.70 18.82
CA LEU A 247 11.18 3.55 18.13
C LEU A 247 11.43 3.60 16.62
N TYR A 248 11.24 4.76 16.01
CA TYR A 248 11.52 4.99 14.59
C TYR A 248 12.97 4.64 14.23
N LYS A 249 13.94 5.08 15.05
CA LYS A 249 15.35 4.78 14.84
C LYS A 249 15.64 3.28 15.00
N HIS A 250 14.96 2.63 15.94
CA HIS A 250 15.09 1.19 16.16
C HIS A 250 14.53 0.41 14.95
N MET A 251 13.34 0.76 14.46
CA MET A 251 12.76 0.17 13.25
C MET A 251 13.66 0.38 12.01
N LYS A 252 14.26 1.57 11.86
CA LYS A 252 15.20 1.85 10.75
C LYS A 252 16.39 0.88 10.79
N ARG A 253 16.97 0.63 11.97
CA ARG A 253 18.08 -0.32 12.10
C ARG A 253 17.66 -1.74 11.73
N GLN A 254 16.51 -2.20 12.24
CA GLN A 254 15.96 -3.51 11.89
C GLN A 254 15.65 -3.65 10.39
N LEU A 255 15.24 -2.58 9.75
CA LEU A 255 15.02 -2.55 8.30
C LEU A 255 16.33 -2.76 7.53
N LEU A 256 17.43 -2.14 7.95
CA LEU A 256 18.73 -2.28 7.29
C LEU A 256 19.36 -3.67 7.44
N GLU A 257 18.85 -4.50 8.34
CA GLU A 257 19.25 -5.90 8.54
C GLU A 257 18.44 -6.89 7.66
N GLN A 258 17.43 -6.41 6.92
CA GLN A 258 16.61 -7.28 6.06
C GLN A 258 17.35 -7.66 4.77
N SER A 259 16.95 -8.79 4.14
CA SER A 259 17.49 -9.22 2.84
C SER A 259 16.98 -8.39 1.66
N VAL A 260 15.76 -7.85 1.76
CA VAL A 260 15.08 -7.14 0.69
C VAL A 260 14.48 -5.85 1.22
N ILE A 261 14.77 -4.74 0.53
CA ILE A 261 14.14 -3.44 0.78
C ILE A 261 13.50 -2.93 -0.52
N HIS A 262 12.25 -2.52 -0.41
CA HIS A 262 11.55 -1.74 -1.43
C HIS A 262 11.68 -0.26 -1.14
N ALA A 263 11.89 0.57 -2.15
CA ALA A 263 11.92 2.02 -1.99
C ALA A 263 11.05 2.72 -3.04
N ASP A 264 10.43 3.81 -2.61
CA ASP A 264 9.62 4.71 -3.44
C ASP A 264 9.63 6.12 -2.83
N GLU A 265 9.24 7.14 -3.59
CA GLU A 265 9.14 8.49 -3.09
C GLU A 265 7.97 9.26 -3.71
N THR A 266 7.43 10.22 -2.96
CA THR A 266 6.37 11.10 -3.43
C THR A 266 6.65 12.56 -3.07
N VAL A 267 6.05 13.47 -3.82
CA VAL A 267 6.14 14.92 -3.56
C VAL A 267 5.49 15.27 -2.23
N VAL A 268 6.10 16.16 -1.48
CA VAL A 268 5.50 16.87 -0.35
C VAL A 268 5.88 18.34 -0.43
N GLN A 269 4.92 19.23 -0.23
CA GLN A 269 5.16 20.67 -0.12
C GLN A 269 5.32 21.05 1.34
N VAL A 270 6.38 21.82 1.65
CA VAL A 270 6.66 22.34 2.99
C VAL A 270 6.78 23.86 2.88
N LEU A 271 5.91 24.60 3.57
CA LEU A 271 5.80 26.06 3.41
C LEU A 271 6.97 26.81 4.01
N LYS A 272 7.42 26.38 5.20
CA LYS A 272 8.53 26.99 5.95
C LYS A 272 9.74 26.06 5.94
N GLU A 273 10.44 26.06 4.83
CA GLU A 273 11.70 25.34 4.66
C GLU A 273 12.82 26.36 4.39
N ASP A 274 13.89 26.29 5.18
CA ASP A 274 14.98 27.28 5.10
C ASP A 274 15.58 27.31 3.69
N ASN A 275 15.79 28.52 3.19
CA ASN A 275 16.39 28.80 1.87
C ASN A 275 15.61 28.23 0.67
N LYS A 276 14.30 27.98 0.81
CA LYS A 276 13.45 27.50 -0.28
C LYS A 276 12.15 28.29 -0.39
N PRO A 277 11.66 28.56 -1.62
CA PRO A 277 10.32 29.08 -1.83
C PRO A 277 9.26 28.08 -1.32
N ALA A 278 8.15 28.62 -0.80
CA ALA A 278 7.03 27.79 -0.31
C ALA A 278 6.42 26.85 -1.38
N ALA A 279 6.59 27.18 -2.67
CA ALA A 279 6.14 26.35 -3.80
C ALA A 279 7.11 25.21 -4.16
N SER A 280 8.25 25.09 -3.47
CA SER A 280 9.26 24.05 -3.74
C SER A 280 8.71 22.66 -3.43
N GLU A 281 9.13 21.70 -4.26
CA GLU A 281 8.81 20.29 -4.06
C GLU A 281 9.90 19.60 -3.24
N SER A 282 9.57 19.25 -2.02
CA SER A 282 10.33 18.31 -1.20
C SER A 282 9.81 16.88 -1.39
N ARG A 283 10.42 15.90 -0.74
CA ARG A 283 10.06 14.48 -0.94
C ARG A 283 9.80 13.77 0.38
N MET A 284 8.78 12.94 0.35
CA MET A 284 8.59 11.89 1.34
C MET A 284 9.06 10.58 0.72
N TRP A 285 10.13 10.02 1.26
CA TRP A 285 10.68 8.73 0.88
C TRP A 285 10.04 7.64 1.73
N LEU A 286 9.83 6.49 1.13
CA LEU A 286 9.39 5.27 1.80
C LEU A 286 10.42 4.18 1.57
N TYR A 287 10.78 3.49 2.65
CA TYR A 287 11.57 2.25 2.62
C TYR A 287 10.79 1.16 3.34
N ALA A 288 10.64 0.00 2.70
CA ALA A 288 9.80 -1.08 3.21
C ALA A 288 10.54 -2.41 3.15
N SER A 289 10.42 -3.24 4.19
CA SER A 289 10.92 -4.61 4.15
C SER A 289 10.18 -5.45 3.11
N GLY A 290 10.82 -6.49 2.61
CA GLY A 290 10.27 -7.37 1.58
C GLY A 290 9.00 -8.09 2.04
N GLU A 291 8.24 -8.59 1.07
CA GLU A 291 6.97 -9.29 1.28
C GLU A 291 7.14 -10.57 2.12
N TYR A 292 8.29 -11.25 1.97
CA TYR A 292 8.60 -12.51 2.67
C TYR A 292 9.38 -12.31 3.97
N SER A 293 9.59 -11.07 4.41
CA SER A 293 10.22 -10.78 5.69
C SER A 293 9.31 -11.17 6.85
N SER A 294 9.88 -11.67 7.95
CA SER A 294 9.16 -11.95 9.20
C SER A 294 8.71 -10.67 9.93
N GLN A 295 9.40 -9.57 9.67
CA GLN A 295 9.15 -8.26 10.22
C GLN A 295 8.72 -7.33 9.08
N HIS A 296 7.45 -6.94 9.04
CA HIS A 296 6.94 -6.01 8.03
C HIS A 296 7.14 -4.58 8.47
N ILE A 297 8.24 -3.97 8.02
CA ILE A 297 8.66 -2.62 8.40
C ILE A 297 8.35 -1.63 7.28
N ARG A 298 7.82 -0.44 7.64
CA ARG A 298 7.54 0.68 6.72
C ARG A 298 8.12 1.95 7.32
N ILE A 299 9.15 2.53 6.70
CA ILE A 299 9.80 3.75 7.18
C ILE A 299 9.59 4.87 6.19
N PHE A 300 8.95 5.93 6.66
CA PHE A 300 8.86 7.19 5.92
C PHE A 300 9.99 8.12 6.35
N GLU A 301 10.59 8.81 5.40
CA GLU A 301 11.63 9.81 5.66
C GLU A 301 11.38 11.06 4.83
N TYR A 302 11.28 12.20 5.50
CA TYR A 302 11.26 13.49 4.82
C TYR A 302 12.66 13.87 4.35
N GLN A 303 12.75 14.37 3.10
CA GLN A 303 13.97 14.94 2.54
C GLN A 303 13.64 16.18 1.70
N PRO A 304 14.53 17.19 1.70
CA PRO A 304 14.27 18.45 1.01
C PRO A 304 14.30 18.35 -0.51
N ASP A 305 14.79 17.27 -1.09
CA ASP A 305 14.94 17.11 -2.53
C ASP A 305 14.86 15.64 -2.96
N ARG A 306 14.94 15.41 -4.27
CA ARG A 306 14.97 14.08 -4.90
C ARG A 306 16.38 13.59 -5.22
N SER A 307 17.43 14.14 -4.58
CA SER A 307 18.82 13.75 -4.85
C SER A 307 19.09 12.28 -4.48
N GLY A 308 19.88 11.58 -5.31
CA GLY A 308 20.32 10.20 -5.03
C GLY A 308 21.16 10.06 -3.76
N LYS A 309 21.75 11.16 -3.26
CA LYS A 309 22.43 11.19 -1.95
C LYS A 309 21.49 10.85 -0.78
N ARG A 310 20.17 11.04 -0.96
CA ARG A 310 19.17 10.77 0.10
C ARG A 310 19.03 9.28 0.34
N PRO A 311 18.65 8.44 -0.65
CA PRO A 311 18.62 7.01 -0.46
C PRO A 311 19.99 6.40 -0.16
N GLU A 312 21.10 6.93 -0.73
CA GLU A 312 22.46 6.51 -0.39
C GLU A 312 22.75 6.67 1.12
N SER A 313 22.43 7.84 1.69
CA SER A 313 22.60 8.11 3.12
C SER A 313 21.69 7.26 4.00
N PHE A 314 20.42 7.08 3.59
CA PHE A 314 19.46 6.30 4.36
C PHE A 314 19.84 4.83 4.43
N LEU A 315 20.23 4.25 3.28
CA LEU A 315 20.54 2.83 3.11
C LEU A 315 22.01 2.49 3.42
N LYS A 316 22.75 3.43 4.01
CA LYS A 316 24.14 3.18 4.41
C LYS A 316 24.21 1.98 5.38
N GLY A 317 24.95 0.96 4.98
CA GLY A 317 25.10 -0.30 5.75
C GLY A 317 24.18 -1.44 5.28
N PHE A 318 23.20 -1.17 4.43
CA PHE A 318 22.40 -2.19 3.78
C PHE A 318 23.19 -2.86 2.63
N SER A 319 23.06 -4.18 2.48
CA SER A 319 23.77 -4.96 1.46
C SER A 319 22.89 -5.99 0.74
N GLY A 320 21.57 -5.91 0.91
CA GLY A 320 20.61 -6.83 0.29
C GLY A 320 20.14 -6.40 -1.10
N CYS A 321 18.94 -6.85 -1.46
CA CYS A 321 18.27 -6.49 -2.72
C CYS A 321 17.43 -5.23 -2.54
N LEU A 322 17.67 -4.22 -3.39
CA LEU A 322 16.92 -2.97 -3.41
C LEU A 322 15.98 -2.94 -4.63
N ILE A 323 14.68 -2.93 -4.38
CA ILE A 323 13.64 -2.92 -5.43
C ILE A 323 13.10 -1.50 -5.57
N THR A 324 13.12 -0.96 -6.80
CA THR A 324 12.68 0.40 -7.09
C THR A 324 11.92 0.49 -8.43
N ASP A 325 11.25 1.63 -8.67
CA ASP A 325 10.59 1.95 -9.95
C ASP A 325 11.58 2.22 -11.10
N GLY A 326 12.86 2.39 -10.74
CA GLY A 326 13.94 2.70 -11.68
C GLY A 326 14.27 4.20 -11.79
N TYR A 327 13.97 4.99 -10.80
CA TYR A 327 14.56 6.31 -10.68
C TYR A 327 16.09 6.21 -10.55
N THR A 328 16.81 6.99 -11.38
CA THR A 328 18.28 6.89 -11.49
C THR A 328 19.03 7.29 -10.21
N GLY A 329 18.40 8.07 -9.33
CA GLY A 329 18.98 8.45 -8.05
C GLY A 329 19.32 7.26 -7.15
N TYR A 330 18.58 6.16 -7.25
CA TYR A 330 18.88 4.94 -6.49
C TYR A 330 20.20 4.28 -6.92
N ASN A 331 20.71 4.52 -8.13
CA ASN A 331 21.98 3.96 -8.59
C ASN A 331 23.20 4.45 -7.75
N GLN A 332 23.03 5.49 -6.93
CA GLN A 332 24.07 5.95 -6.00
C GLN A 332 24.23 5.02 -4.79
N VAL A 333 23.21 4.21 -4.48
CA VAL A 333 23.29 3.23 -3.39
C VAL A 333 24.23 2.10 -3.78
N GLN A 334 25.39 2.03 -3.12
CA GLN A 334 26.42 1.03 -3.40
C GLN A 334 26.24 -0.24 -2.55
N LYS A 335 26.89 -1.33 -2.98
CA LYS A 335 26.92 -2.62 -2.27
C LYS A 335 25.55 -3.29 -2.13
N VAL A 336 24.60 -2.98 -3.02
CA VAL A 336 23.28 -3.61 -3.07
C VAL A 336 23.04 -4.25 -4.44
N THR A 337 22.18 -5.24 -4.50
CA THR A 337 21.66 -5.76 -5.77
C THR A 337 20.43 -4.94 -6.16
N HIS A 338 20.55 -4.13 -7.23
CA HIS A 338 19.42 -3.35 -7.75
C HIS A 338 18.45 -4.25 -8.51
N CYS A 339 17.20 -4.28 -8.08
CA CYS A 339 16.11 -5.04 -8.71
C CYS A 339 15.09 -4.09 -9.32
N GLY A 340 14.71 -4.35 -10.58
CA GLY A 340 13.75 -3.53 -11.32
C GLY A 340 12.31 -4.01 -11.12
N CYS A 341 11.37 -3.11 -11.43
CA CYS A 341 9.94 -3.37 -11.29
C CYS A 341 9.31 -3.79 -12.64
N TRP A 342 8.86 -5.03 -12.75
CA TRP A 342 8.16 -5.53 -13.95
C TRP A 342 6.75 -4.94 -14.10
N ALA A 343 6.13 -4.44 -13.03
CA ALA A 343 4.86 -3.72 -13.15
C ALA A 343 5.03 -2.42 -13.95
N HIS A 344 6.15 -1.71 -13.76
CA HIS A 344 6.49 -0.53 -14.56
C HIS A 344 6.78 -0.88 -16.03
N ALA A 345 7.53 -1.95 -16.29
CA ALA A 345 7.74 -2.44 -17.67
C ALA A 345 6.38 -2.76 -18.34
N ARG A 346 5.50 -3.50 -17.64
CA ARG A 346 4.16 -3.84 -18.13
C ARG A 346 3.29 -2.62 -18.40
N ARG A 347 3.37 -1.59 -17.53
CA ARG A 347 2.66 -0.32 -17.71
C ARG A 347 3.12 0.40 -18.98
N LYS A 348 4.43 0.46 -19.25
CA LYS A 348 4.99 1.02 -20.48
C LYS A 348 4.45 0.35 -21.74
N TRP A 349 4.37 -0.98 -21.75
CA TRP A 349 3.77 -1.72 -22.84
C TRP A 349 2.28 -1.42 -23.02
N ARG A 350 1.53 -1.29 -21.92
CA ARG A 350 0.11 -0.91 -21.96
C ARG A 350 -0.08 0.50 -22.54
N GLU A 351 0.74 1.45 -22.13
CA GLU A 351 0.71 2.84 -22.63
C GLU A 351 1.07 2.94 -24.12
N ALA A 352 1.82 1.99 -24.63
CA ALA A 352 2.21 1.91 -26.05
C ALA A 352 1.17 1.21 -26.93
N MET A 353 0.14 0.56 -26.35
CA MET A 353 -0.91 -0.09 -27.16
C MET A 353 -1.69 0.95 -27.97
N PRO A 354 -1.92 0.63 -29.27
CA PRO A 354 -2.83 1.45 -30.08
C PRO A 354 -4.28 1.23 -29.67
N ASP A 355 -5.16 2.17 -30.01
CA ASP A 355 -6.59 2.03 -29.85
C ASP A 355 -7.19 1.23 -31.02
N GLY A 356 -8.27 0.47 -30.77
CA GLY A 356 -9.06 -0.20 -31.80
C GLY A 356 -8.67 -1.65 -32.13
N ALA A 357 -9.03 -2.13 -33.33
CA ALA A 357 -8.96 -3.53 -33.73
C ALA A 357 -7.53 -4.14 -33.82
N THR A 358 -6.51 -3.32 -34.01
CA THR A 358 -5.10 -3.72 -34.13
C THR A 358 -4.44 -4.02 -32.76
N VAL A 359 -5.15 -3.83 -31.65
CA VAL A 359 -4.62 -4.01 -30.27
C VAL A 359 -3.99 -5.38 -30.09
N LYS A 360 -4.62 -6.46 -30.61
CA LYS A 360 -4.16 -7.84 -30.34
C LYS A 360 -2.87 -8.25 -31.06
N THR A 361 -2.56 -7.63 -32.20
CA THR A 361 -1.43 -8.00 -33.08
C THR A 361 -0.27 -7.04 -33.01
N SER A 362 -0.43 -5.87 -32.35
CA SER A 362 0.63 -4.88 -32.23
C SER A 362 1.86 -5.38 -31.46
N LYS A 363 3.04 -4.85 -31.76
CA LYS A 363 4.28 -5.10 -31.01
C LYS A 363 4.10 -4.79 -29.51
N ALA A 364 3.35 -3.73 -29.18
CA ALA A 364 3.05 -3.37 -27.79
C ALA A 364 2.24 -4.48 -27.08
N ALA A 365 1.25 -5.06 -27.76
CA ALA A 365 0.49 -6.18 -27.21
C ALA A 365 1.33 -7.45 -27.01
N VAL A 366 2.32 -7.69 -27.87
CA VAL A 366 3.28 -8.80 -27.69
C VAL A 366 4.10 -8.58 -26.42
N GLY A 367 4.71 -7.41 -26.24
CA GLY A 367 5.46 -7.07 -25.02
C GLY A 367 4.63 -7.16 -23.76
N PHE A 368 3.36 -6.66 -23.82
CA PHE A 368 2.43 -6.78 -22.71
C PHE A 368 2.08 -8.23 -22.36
N ARG A 369 1.93 -9.12 -23.36
CA ARG A 369 1.72 -10.57 -23.13
C ARG A 369 2.91 -11.24 -22.45
N TYR A 370 4.16 -10.92 -22.83
CA TYR A 370 5.34 -11.42 -22.14
C TYR A 370 5.32 -11.05 -20.65
N CYS A 371 5.09 -9.77 -20.33
CA CYS A 371 4.96 -9.33 -18.94
C CYS A 371 3.81 -10.05 -18.21
N THR A 372 2.64 -10.19 -18.86
CA THR A 372 1.49 -10.87 -18.25
C THR A 372 1.76 -12.34 -17.98
N LYS A 373 2.46 -13.03 -18.91
CA LYS A 373 2.88 -14.43 -18.74
C LYS A 373 3.85 -14.55 -17.55
N LEU A 374 4.81 -13.62 -17.41
CA LEU A 374 5.72 -13.59 -16.28
C LEU A 374 4.95 -13.49 -14.94
N PHE A 375 4.02 -12.53 -14.79
CA PHE A 375 3.20 -12.40 -13.59
C PHE A 375 2.37 -13.66 -13.32
N SER A 376 1.84 -14.31 -14.36
CA SER A 376 1.09 -15.57 -14.22
C SER A 376 1.97 -16.72 -13.74
N LEU A 377 3.21 -16.80 -14.19
CA LEU A 377 4.18 -17.82 -13.76
C LEU A 377 4.57 -17.61 -12.29
N GLU A 378 4.91 -16.39 -11.90
CA GLU A 378 5.27 -16.05 -10.51
C GLU A 378 4.13 -16.35 -9.54
N LYS A 379 2.87 -16.05 -9.91
CA LYS A 379 1.68 -16.33 -9.09
C LYS A 379 1.52 -17.81 -8.76
N LYS A 380 1.93 -18.73 -9.63
CA LYS A 380 1.80 -20.18 -9.40
C LYS A 380 2.69 -20.69 -8.26
N TYR A 381 3.80 -20.00 -8.00
CA TYR A 381 4.81 -20.41 -7.01
C TYR A 381 4.91 -19.46 -5.80
N ILE A 382 3.89 -18.64 -5.58
CA ILE A 382 3.89 -17.64 -4.49
C ILE A 382 4.04 -18.29 -3.10
N TYR A 383 3.53 -19.52 -2.92
CA TYR A 383 3.57 -20.26 -1.65
C TYR A 383 4.76 -21.23 -1.56
N ALA A 384 5.61 -21.33 -2.58
CA ALA A 384 6.80 -22.14 -2.53
C ALA A 384 7.85 -21.56 -1.58
N ASP A 385 8.69 -22.41 -1.00
CA ASP A 385 9.85 -21.94 -0.24
C ASP A 385 10.84 -21.18 -1.14
N VAL A 386 11.76 -20.44 -0.51
CA VAL A 386 12.71 -19.57 -1.21
C VAL A 386 13.58 -20.35 -2.21
N LYS A 387 14.02 -21.55 -1.83
CA LYS A 387 14.89 -22.38 -2.68
C LYS A 387 14.12 -22.92 -3.90
N ALA A 388 12.94 -23.49 -3.68
CA ALA A 388 12.10 -24.02 -4.75
C ALA A 388 11.68 -22.90 -5.73
N ARG A 389 11.39 -21.69 -5.23
CA ARG A 389 11.07 -20.54 -6.08
C ARG A 389 12.26 -20.10 -6.92
N LYS A 390 13.48 -20.09 -6.37
CA LYS A 390 14.69 -19.80 -7.13
C LYS A 390 14.91 -20.84 -8.25
N GLU A 391 14.82 -22.13 -7.93
CA GLU A 391 14.96 -23.21 -8.92
C GLU A 391 13.91 -23.09 -10.04
N TYR A 392 12.66 -22.82 -9.70
CA TYR A 392 11.60 -22.58 -10.67
C TYR A 392 11.91 -21.40 -11.58
N ARG A 393 12.40 -20.28 -11.03
CA ARG A 393 12.78 -19.09 -11.79
C ARG A 393 13.88 -19.41 -12.80
N GLN A 394 14.90 -20.17 -12.40
CA GLN A 394 15.98 -20.55 -13.30
C GLN A 394 15.52 -21.51 -14.40
N ASN A 395 14.63 -22.44 -14.10
CA ASN A 395 14.23 -23.48 -15.06
C ASN A 395 13.07 -23.04 -15.98
N VAL A 396 12.18 -22.18 -15.52
CA VAL A 396 10.93 -21.84 -16.24
C VAL A 396 10.85 -20.37 -16.63
N VAL A 397 11.27 -19.46 -15.74
CA VAL A 397 11.12 -18.03 -15.98
C VAL A 397 12.28 -17.48 -16.80
N LEU A 398 13.51 -17.92 -16.55
CA LEU A 398 14.70 -17.48 -17.29
C LEU A 398 14.55 -17.68 -18.81
N PRO A 399 14.17 -18.86 -19.34
CA PRO A 399 13.99 -19.05 -20.79
C PRO A 399 12.96 -18.08 -21.40
N LEU A 400 11.85 -17.81 -20.70
CA LEU A 400 10.86 -16.82 -21.14
C LEU A 400 11.46 -15.42 -21.25
N LEU A 401 12.29 -15.02 -20.30
CA LEU A 401 12.91 -13.70 -20.30
C LEU A 401 14.04 -13.58 -21.32
N GLU A 402 14.78 -14.65 -21.58
CA GLU A 402 15.76 -14.70 -22.68
C GLU A 402 15.08 -14.52 -24.04
N GLU A 403 13.95 -15.22 -24.27
CA GLU A 403 13.12 -15.04 -25.47
C GLU A 403 12.62 -13.61 -25.58
N TYR A 404 12.10 -13.03 -24.48
CA TYR A 404 11.63 -11.65 -24.43
C TYR A 404 12.74 -10.65 -24.81
N PHE A 405 13.92 -10.77 -24.22
CA PHE A 405 15.03 -9.84 -24.51
C PHE A 405 15.64 -10.06 -25.90
N ALA A 406 15.60 -11.29 -26.44
CA ALA A 406 15.98 -11.56 -27.82
C ALA A 406 15.00 -10.89 -28.80
N TRP A 407 13.70 -11.04 -28.55
CA TRP A 407 12.66 -10.38 -29.32
C TRP A 407 12.76 -8.85 -29.26
N LEU A 408 13.05 -8.24 -28.08
CA LEU A 408 13.22 -6.79 -27.96
C LEU A 408 14.31 -6.22 -28.88
N LYS A 409 15.40 -6.97 -29.09
CA LYS A 409 16.49 -6.55 -29.98
C LYS A 409 16.08 -6.52 -31.47
N SER A 410 15.03 -7.26 -31.85
CA SER A 410 14.50 -7.27 -33.21
C SER A 410 13.51 -6.14 -33.51
N ILE A 411 13.12 -5.36 -32.48
CA ILE A 411 12.17 -4.28 -32.64
C ILE A 411 12.91 -2.98 -32.97
N HIS A 412 12.47 -2.30 -34.00
CA HIS A 412 12.92 -0.97 -34.37
C HIS A 412 11.73 -0.01 -34.23
N PRO A 413 11.54 0.58 -33.05
CA PRO A 413 10.44 1.52 -32.83
C PRO A 413 10.76 2.88 -33.43
N GLU A 414 9.71 3.65 -33.73
CA GLU A 414 9.85 5.04 -34.14
C GLU A 414 10.36 5.89 -32.96
N LYS A 415 11.30 6.80 -33.27
CA LYS A 415 11.89 7.70 -32.28
C LYS A 415 10.82 8.62 -31.67
N GLY A 416 10.79 8.71 -30.33
CA GLY A 416 9.82 9.48 -29.58
C GLY A 416 8.45 8.80 -29.37
N SER A 417 8.28 7.56 -29.88
CA SER A 417 7.04 6.80 -29.67
C SER A 417 6.96 6.18 -28.28
N LYS A 418 5.73 5.89 -27.82
CA LYS A 418 5.52 5.12 -26.59
C LYS A 418 6.08 3.71 -26.67
N LEU A 419 6.15 3.14 -27.88
CA LEU A 419 6.79 1.86 -28.14
C LEU A 419 8.30 1.94 -27.88
N GLU A 420 8.96 3.01 -28.34
CA GLU A 420 10.38 3.25 -28.02
C GLU A 420 10.61 3.35 -26.50
N ASP A 421 9.75 4.07 -25.79
CA ASP A 421 9.84 4.20 -24.33
C ASP A 421 9.76 2.83 -23.63
N ALA A 422 8.87 1.93 -24.08
CA ALA A 422 8.72 0.59 -23.52
C ALA A 422 9.93 -0.31 -23.81
N VAL A 423 10.43 -0.29 -25.05
CA VAL A 423 11.62 -1.05 -25.48
C VAL A 423 12.85 -0.53 -24.74
N ARG A 424 13.09 0.77 -24.75
CA ARG A 424 14.23 1.43 -24.09
C ARG A 424 14.23 1.20 -22.58
N TYR A 425 13.07 1.30 -21.92
CA TYR A 425 12.94 0.98 -20.50
C TYR A 425 13.43 -0.44 -20.21
N SER A 426 12.95 -1.42 -20.97
CA SER A 426 13.26 -2.82 -20.75
C SER A 426 14.74 -3.12 -21.05
N LEU A 427 15.28 -2.62 -22.16
CA LEU A 427 16.67 -2.89 -22.56
C LEU A 427 17.68 -2.21 -21.61
N ASN A 428 17.46 -0.94 -21.26
CA ASN A 428 18.36 -0.20 -20.36
C ASN A 428 18.37 -0.76 -18.94
N ARG A 429 17.33 -1.50 -18.54
CA ARG A 429 17.19 -2.08 -17.21
C ARG A 429 17.24 -3.61 -17.21
N LYS A 430 17.73 -4.22 -18.29
CA LYS A 430 17.79 -5.69 -18.42
C LYS A 430 18.40 -6.34 -17.18
N GLN A 431 19.56 -5.87 -16.74
CA GLN A 431 20.26 -6.43 -15.59
C GLN A 431 19.41 -6.34 -14.31
N GLN A 432 18.80 -5.19 -14.05
CA GLN A 432 17.95 -4.97 -12.88
C GLN A 432 16.65 -5.78 -12.94
N LEU A 433 16.04 -5.88 -14.14
CA LEU A 433 14.81 -6.65 -14.35
C LEU A 433 15.02 -8.16 -14.27
N MET A 434 16.24 -8.64 -14.49
CA MET A 434 16.58 -10.06 -14.38
C MET A 434 17.15 -10.44 -13.00
N ALA A 435 17.57 -9.48 -12.19
CA ALA A 435 18.25 -9.73 -10.93
C ALA A 435 17.45 -10.63 -9.96
N PHE A 436 16.11 -10.55 -9.96
CA PHE A 436 15.25 -11.36 -9.08
C PHE A 436 15.39 -12.88 -9.33
N LEU A 437 15.86 -13.29 -10.52
CA LEU A 437 16.03 -14.70 -10.86
C LEU A 437 17.02 -15.45 -9.94
N ASP A 438 17.98 -14.73 -9.38
CA ASP A 438 19.01 -15.30 -8.51
C ASP A 438 18.54 -15.44 -7.05
N TYR A 439 17.34 -14.92 -6.74
CA TYR A 439 16.78 -14.88 -5.41
C TYR A 439 15.37 -15.51 -5.40
N GLY A 440 14.99 -16.18 -4.34
CA GLY A 440 13.64 -16.72 -4.18
C GLY A 440 12.72 -15.81 -3.37
N ASP A 441 13.27 -14.87 -2.62
CA ASP A 441 12.55 -13.94 -1.73
C ASP A 441 12.38 -12.52 -2.31
N VAL A 442 12.93 -12.25 -3.49
CA VAL A 442 12.79 -10.95 -4.18
C VAL A 442 11.56 -10.98 -5.08
N PRO A 443 10.52 -10.14 -4.85
CA PRO A 443 9.36 -10.05 -5.74
C PRO A 443 9.70 -9.32 -7.04
N ILE A 444 8.91 -9.60 -8.10
CA ILE A 444 9.13 -9.02 -9.44
C ILE A 444 8.62 -7.58 -9.58
N SER A 445 7.98 -7.02 -8.56
CA SER A 445 7.39 -5.67 -8.64
C SER A 445 7.62 -4.86 -7.38
N ASN A 446 7.57 -3.53 -7.52
CA ASN A 446 7.62 -2.58 -6.41
C ASN A 446 6.23 -2.20 -5.88
N ASN A 447 5.18 -2.96 -6.21
CA ASN A 447 3.80 -2.65 -5.81
C ASN A 447 3.64 -2.53 -4.29
N LEU A 448 4.46 -3.27 -3.52
CA LEU A 448 4.48 -3.18 -2.06
C LEU A 448 4.78 -1.74 -1.60
N ALA A 449 5.84 -1.10 -2.13
CA ALA A 449 6.17 0.28 -1.78
C ALA A 449 5.11 1.26 -2.32
N GLU A 450 4.62 1.06 -3.55
CA GLU A 450 3.55 1.89 -4.12
C GLU A 450 2.28 1.85 -3.27
N ASN A 451 1.89 0.68 -2.76
CA ASN A 451 0.74 0.54 -1.86
C ASN A 451 1.01 1.12 -0.46
N ALA A 452 2.23 0.93 0.07
CA ALA A 452 2.60 1.42 1.39
C ALA A 452 2.73 2.97 1.46
N ILE A 453 3.09 3.64 0.34
CA ILE A 453 3.16 5.12 0.29
C ILE A 453 1.79 5.77 0.03
N ARG A 454 0.82 5.00 -0.48
CA ARG A 454 -0.52 5.49 -0.85
C ARG A 454 -1.26 6.19 0.29
N PRO A 455 -1.27 5.71 1.55
CA PRO A 455 -1.93 6.41 2.66
C PRO A 455 -1.41 7.83 2.86
N PHE A 456 -0.10 8.06 2.71
CA PHE A 456 0.47 9.41 2.74
C PHE A 456 -0.03 10.27 1.56
N VAL A 457 -0.05 9.71 0.34
CA VAL A 457 -0.51 10.41 -0.87
C VAL A 457 -1.99 10.80 -0.76
N VAL A 458 -2.82 9.90 -0.23
CA VAL A 458 -4.26 10.14 0.03
C VAL A 458 -4.43 11.20 1.12
N GLY A 459 -3.74 11.05 2.25
CA GLY A 459 -3.75 12.02 3.34
C GLY A 459 -3.35 13.42 2.87
N ARG A 460 -2.30 13.51 2.03
CA ARG A 460 -1.86 14.78 1.43
C ARG A 460 -2.99 15.50 0.66
N LYS A 461 -3.86 14.80 -0.04
CA LYS A 461 -5.02 15.41 -0.71
C LYS A 461 -5.99 16.08 0.27
N ASN A 462 -6.02 15.64 1.53
CA ASN A 462 -6.87 16.22 2.57
C ASN A 462 -6.24 17.44 3.27
N TRP A 463 -4.92 17.44 3.51
CA TRP A 463 -4.23 18.52 4.23
C TRP A 463 -3.32 19.38 3.33
N LEU A 464 -3.12 19.03 2.06
CA LEU A 464 -2.44 19.72 0.96
C LEU A 464 -0.91 19.90 1.16
N PHE A 465 -0.47 20.50 2.24
CA PHE A 465 0.92 20.85 2.53
C PHE A 465 1.27 20.67 4.02
N CYS A 466 2.55 20.63 4.32
CA CYS A 466 3.10 20.74 5.67
C CYS A 466 3.55 22.18 5.95
N ASP A 467 3.36 22.68 7.17
CA ASP A 467 3.77 24.06 7.51
C ASP A 467 5.29 24.17 7.72
N SER A 468 5.90 23.20 8.40
CA SER A 468 7.30 23.22 8.79
C SER A 468 8.02 21.89 8.57
N VAL A 469 9.34 21.95 8.43
CA VAL A 469 10.23 20.75 8.35
C VAL A 469 10.01 19.84 9.55
N LYS A 470 10.03 20.39 10.77
CA LYS A 470 9.83 19.62 12.01
C LYS A 470 8.46 18.91 12.06
N GLY A 471 7.40 19.56 11.55
CA GLY A 471 6.08 18.96 11.41
C GLY A 471 6.06 17.83 10.39
N THR A 472 6.80 17.97 9.29
CA THR A 472 6.92 16.96 8.23
C THR A 472 7.71 15.74 8.71
N GLU A 473 8.83 15.95 9.39
CA GLU A 473 9.60 14.87 10.04
C GLU A 473 8.75 14.12 11.08
N SER A 474 7.97 14.85 11.87
CA SER A 474 7.08 14.25 12.86
C SER A 474 5.98 13.42 12.19
N SER A 475 5.45 13.88 11.06
CA SER A 475 4.51 13.12 10.26
C SER A 475 5.14 11.85 9.69
N ALA A 476 6.40 11.91 9.22
CA ALA A 476 7.14 10.75 8.75
C ALA A 476 7.29 9.68 9.85
N ILE A 477 7.63 10.11 11.07
CA ILE A 477 7.75 9.23 12.24
C ILE A 477 6.41 8.54 12.53
N VAL A 478 5.30 9.31 12.62
CA VAL A 478 3.98 8.73 12.94
C VAL A 478 3.50 7.80 11.83
N TYR A 479 3.61 8.19 10.54
CA TYR A 479 3.28 7.29 9.42
C TYR A 479 4.10 6.00 9.47
N SER A 480 5.38 6.07 9.83
CA SER A 480 6.23 4.87 9.94
C SER A 480 5.70 3.90 10.98
N LEU A 481 5.32 4.38 12.16
CA LEU A 481 4.77 3.53 13.21
C LEU A 481 3.40 2.96 12.83
N VAL A 482 2.51 3.80 12.32
CA VAL A 482 1.14 3.43 11.92
C VAL A 482 1.15 2.40 10.79
N GLU A 483 1.89 2.66 9.70
CA GLU A 483 1.93 1.75 8.55
C GLU A 483 2.72 0.46 8.87
N THR A 484 3.69 0.51 9.79
CA THR A 484 4.34 -0.70 10.31
C THR A 484 3.37 -1.52 11.17
N ALA A 485 2.59 -0.89 12.05
CA ALA A 485 1.57 -1.57 12.84
C ALA A 485 0.55 -2.29 11.91
N LYS A 486 -0.02 -1.58 10.95
CA LYS A 486 -0.95 -2.13 9.95
C LYS A 486 -0.35 -3.29 9.16
N ALA A 487 0.90 -3.16 8.72
CA ALA A 487 1.60 -4.21 7.98
C ALA A 487 1.80 -5.50 8.80
N ASN A 488 1.81 -5.41 10.13
CA ASN A 488 1.90 -6.55 11.05
C ASN A 488 0.52 -6.99 11.61
N GLY A 489 -0.59 -6.44 11.08
CA GLY A 489 -1.94 -6.80 11.49
C GLY A 489 -2.35 -6.22 12.86
N ILE A 490 -1.68 -5.16 13.31
CA ILE A 490 -1.96 -4.51 14.59
C ILE A 490 -2.82 -3.27 14.34
N GLU A 491 -3.87 -3.10 15.15
CA GLU A 491 -4.75 -1.93 15.09
C GLU A 491 -3.98 -0.67 15.51
N PRO A 492 -3.97 0.40 14.67
CA PRO A 492 -3.10 1.57 14.88
C PRO A 492 -3.37 2.37 16.15
N TYR A 493 -4.64 2.59 16.52
CA TYR A 493 -4.97 3.33 17.74
C TYR A 493 -4.47 2.59 18.98
N GLY A 494 -4.77 1.31 19.09
CA GLY A 494 -4.30 0.47 20.21
C GLY A 494 -2.78 0.43 20.30
N TYR A 495 -2.11 0.37 19.16
CA TYR A 495 -0.64 0.43 19.13
C TYR A 495 -0.10 1.78 19.60
N LEU A 496 -0.62 2.89 19.08
CA LEU A 496 -0.21 4.23 19.52
C LEU A 496 -0.51 4.46 21.01
N LEU A 497 -1.67 4.03 21.48
CA LEU A 497 -2.04 4.08 22.90
C LEU A 497 -1.04 3.31 23.76
N LEU A 498 -0.71 2.10 23.37
CA LEU A 498 0.26 1.25 24.10
C LEU A 498 1.62 1.95 24.19
N VAL A 499 2.19 2.36 23.07
CA VAL A 499 3.54 2.95 23.06
C VAL A 499 3.60 4.29 23.78
N LEU A 500 2.59 5.16 23.61
CA LEU A 500 2.49 6.44 24.32
C LEU A 500 2.26 6.28 25.82
N SER A 501 1.62 5.19 26.24
CA SER A 501 1.45 4.86 27.67
C SER A 501 2.73 4.30 28.31
N MET A 502 3.49 3.51 27.56
CA MET A 502 4.67 2.81 28.09
C MET A 502 5.95 3.66 28.09
N LEU A 503 6.16 4.45 27.02
CA LEU A 503 7.39 5.22 26.83
C LEU A 503 7.73 6.19 27.96
N PRO A 504 6.78 6.90 28.62
CA PRO A 504 7.07 7.76 29.76
C PRO A 504 7.70 7.00 30.95
N TYR A 505 7.39 5.72 31.14
CA TYR A 505 7.98 4.88 32.19
C TYR A 505 9.42 4.44 31.85
N LEU A 506 9.75 4.25 30.56
CA LEU A 506 11.09 3.89 30.09
C LEU A 506 12.06 5.10 30.10
N GLY A 507 11.52 6.32 30.20
CA GLY A 507 12.30 7.54 30.21
C GLY A 507 12.82 7.99 28.85
N LYS A 508 13.85 8.87 28.86
CA LYS A 508 14.34 9.52 27.63
C LYS A 508 15.32 8.71 26.81
N SER A 509 15.89 7.65 27.38
CA SER A 509 16.95 6.84 26.75
C SER A 509 16.67 5.35 26.96
N PRO A 510 15.57 4.84 26.38
CA PRO A 510 15.25 3.41 26.48
C PRO A 510 16.32 2.57 25.78
N THR A 511 16.58 1.39 26.33
CA THR A 511 17.50 0.41 25.77
C THR A 511 16.93 -0.22 24.49
N HIS A 512 17.79 -0.90 23.73
CA HIS A 512 17.36 -1.61 22.54
C HIS A 512 16.38 -2.74 22.83
N GLU A 513 16.58 -3.44 23.93
CA GLU A 513 15.72 -4.54 24.37
C GLU A 513 14.32 -4.03 24.79
N GLU A 514 14.27 -2.89 25.49
CA GLU A 514 13.00 -2.25 25.85
C GLU A 514 12.23 -1.77 24.62
N LEU A 515 12.92 -1.21 23.62
CA LEU A 515 12.31 -0.79 22.37
C LEU A 515 11.82 -1.99 21.57
N GLU A 516 12.56 -3.09 21.51
CA GLU A 516 12.14 -4.31 20.81
C GLU A 516 10.82 -4.86 21.35
N LYS A 517 10.61 -4.82 22.68
CA LYS A 517 9.36 -5.24 23.32
C LYS A 517 8.13 -4.39 22.93
N LEU A 518 8.35 -3.22 22.33
CA LEU A 518 7.31 -2.31 21.82
C LEU A 518 7.12 -2.39 20.30
N MET A 519 7.87 -3.23 19.61
CA MET A 519 7.74 -3.35 18.16
C MET A 519 6.46 -4.10 17.75
N PRO A 520 5.81 -3.72 16.63
CA PRO A 520 4.54 -4.33 16.20
C PRO A 520 4.62 -5.84 15.96
N TRP A 521 5.78 -6.37 15.59
CA TRP A 521 6.00 -7.83 15.41
C TRP A 521 6.25 -8.59 16.70
N HIS A 522 6.52 -7.90 17.82
CA HIS A 522 6.83 -8.55 19.10
C HIS A 522 5.56 -9.18 19.71
N PRO A 523 5.64 -10.43 20.24
CA PRO A 523 4.48 -11.14 20.81
C PRO A 523 3.73 -10.34 21.90
N ALA A 524 4.47 -9.64 22.77
CA ALA A 524 3.89 -8.83 23.85
C ALA A 524 2.96 -7.71 23.36
N VAL A 525 3.19 -7.18 22.15
CA VAL A 525 2.32 -6.17 21.53
C VAL A 525 1.07 -6.84 20.97
N ARG A 526 1.23 -7.97 20.26
CA ARG A 526 0.11 -8.72 19.68
C ARG A 526 -0.94 -9.12 20.72
N HIS A 527 -0.52 -9.56 21.91
CA HIS A 527 -1.43 -9.95 22.99
C HIS A 527 -2.17 -8.77 23.65
N ARG A 528 -1.62 -7.55 23.57
CA ARG A 528 -2.17 -6.36 24.25
C ARG A 528 -3.04 -5.48 23.36
N THR A 529 -2.94 -5.64 22.03
CA THR A 529 -3.62 -4.79 21.04
C THR A 529 -4.69 -5.54 20.25
N LEU A 530 -4.89 -6.82 20.49
CA LEU A 530 -6.06 -7.55 19.98
C LEU A 530 -7.30 -7.08 20.77
N PRO A 531 -8.42 -6.77 20.08
CA PRO A 531 -9.67 -6.37 20.73
C PRO A 531 -10.25 -7.46 21.61
#